data_9a1c30f79b830516b135ff970f84c338
#
_entry.id   9a1c30f79b830516b135ff970f84c338
#
_cell.length_a   1.000
_cell.length_b   1.000
_cell.length_c   1.000
_cell.angle_alpha   90.00
_cell.angle_beta   90.00
_cell.angle_gamma   90.00
#
_symmetry.space_group_name_H-M   'P 1'
#
loop_
_entity.id
_entity.type
_entity.pdbx_description
1 polymer ?
#
loop_
_entity_poly.entity_id
_entity_poly.type
_entity_poly.pdbx_seq_one_letter_code
_entity_poly.pdbx_strand_id
1 'polypeptide(L)'
;MRSYFFNEAKRCSFKSDYHGATAAKVGAVAVFKGTVIAKGYNKNKTHPLQYRYNCHRFDTNSNHYYPSKIHAEMEVVSKIRNLDIDFSKVTIYVYRETKEGTLAMARPCKACTAALKDLGIKTVCYTTENGYCEEKYK
;
A
#
# COMPACT_ATOMS: atom_id res chain seq x y z
N MET A 1 -2.18 18.47 -6.23
CA MET A 1 -2.72 17.49 -7.16
C MET A 1 -2.02 16.16 -6.95
N ARG A 2 -1.89 15.34 -7.97
CA ARG A 2 -1.22 14.03 -7.85
C ARG A 2 0.17 14.11 -7.24
N SER A 3 0.99 15.05 -7.71
CA SER A 3 2.37 15.18 -7.20
C SER A 3 2.38 15.47 -5.71
N TYR A 4 1.44 16.25 -5.21
CA TYR A 4 1.32 16.52 -3.78
C TYR A 4 1.06 15.22 -3.00
N PHE A 5 0.15 14.39 -3.46
CA PHE A 5 -0.19 13.15 -2.76
C PHE A 5 0.93 12.12 -2.84
N PHE A 6 1.63 12.04 -3.96
CA PHE A 6 2.83 11.21 -4.07
C PHE A 6 3.93 11.70 -3.13
N ASN A 7 4.08 13.01 -2.94
CA ASN A 7 5.05 13.56 -1.99
C ASN A 7 4.68 13.19 -0.55
N GLU A 8 3.39 13.18 -0.22
CA GLU A 8 2.95 12.72 1.10
C GLU A 8 3.24 11.23 1.30
N ALA A 9 3.01 10.40 0.30
CA ALA A 9 3.36 8.98 0.35
C ALA A 9 4.86 8.79 0.48
N LYS A 10 5.66 9.60 -0.22
CA LYS A 10 7.12 9.58 -0.10
C LYS A 10 7.57 9.86 1.32
N ARG A 11 6.99 10.89 1.96
CA ARG A 11 7.31 11.21 3.37
C ARG A 11 7.01 10.02 4.28
N CYS A 12 5.90 9.33 4.04
CA CYS A 12 5.56 8.13 4.80
C CYS A 12 6.60 7.03 4.62
N SER A 13 7.09 6.84 3.39
CA SER A 13 8.06 5.78 3.10
C SER A 13 9.35 5.94 3.92
N PHE A 14 9.74 7.18 4.22
CA PHE A 14 10.95 7.44 5.01
C PHE A 14 10.82 7.03 6.48
N LYS A 15 9.60 6.81 6.96
CA LYS A 15 9.34 6.34 8.33
C LYS A 15 9.44 4.84 8.46
N SER A 16 9.54 4.10 7.33
CA SER A 16 9.59 2.65 7.36
C SER A 16 10.83 2.14 8.10
N ASP A 17 10.62 1.22 9.02
CA ASP A 17 11.69 0.48 9.69
C ASP A 17 11.90 -0.91 9.08
N TYR A 18 11.22 -1.19 7.98
CA TYR A 18 11.34 -2.48 7.30
C TYR A 18 12.77 -2.68 6.79
N HIS A 19 13.35 -3.83 7.09
CA HIS A 19 14.74 -4.12 6.72
C HIS A 19 14.88 -5.60 6.34
N GLY A 20 15.98 -5.89 5.64
CA GLY A 20 16.27 -7.22 5.12
C GLY A 20 17.00 -7.09 3.78
N ALA A 21 17.39 -8.21 3.18
CA ALA A 21 18.15 -8.22 1.93
C ALA A 21 17.40 -7.57 0.77
N THR A 22 16.07 -7.73 0.74
CA THR A 22 15.20 -7.19 -0.31
C THR A 22 14.30 -6.08 0.23
N ALA A 23 14.66 -5.51 1.38
CA ALA A 23 13.82 -4.51 2.04
C ALA A 23 13.66 -3.27 1.17
N ALA A 24 12.42 -2.88 0.97
CA ALA A 24 12.09 -1.64 0.30
C ALA A 24 11.20 -0.81 1.22
N LYS A 25 11.43 0.50 1.24
CA LYS A 25 10.61 1.42 2.02
C LYS A 25 9.45 1.88 1.15
N VAL A 26 8.25 1.62 1.62
CA VAL A 26 7.03 1.93 0.88
C VAL A 26 6.14 2.81 1.76
N GLY A 27 5.58 3.85 1.16
CA GLY A 27 4.60 4.70 1.81
C GLY A 27 3.31 4.72 1.02
N ALA A 28 2.19 4.91 1.72
CA ALA A 28 0.89 4.99 1.10
C ALA A 28 0.02 6.03 1.80
N VAL A 29 -0.83 6.69 1.04
CA VAL A 29 -1.85 7.59 1.59
C VAL A 29 -3.19 7.32 0.92
N ALA A 30 -4.26 7.49 1.69
CA ALA A 30 -5.62 7.46 1.17
C ALA A 30 -6.12 8.90 1.07
N VAL A 31 -6.71 9.22 -0.08
CA VAL A 31 -7.22 10.56 -0.36
C VAL A 31 -8.71 10.48 -0.65
N PHE A 32 -9.50 11.30 0.05
CA PHE A 32 -10.95 11.40 -0.13
C PHE A 32 -11.32 12.85 -0.26
N LYS A 33 -11.97 13.21 -1.38
CA LYS A 33 -12.38 14.60 -1.67
C LYS A 33 -11.22 15.60 -1.52
N GLY A 34 -10.05 15.23 -2.04
CA GLY A 34 -8.88 16.10 -2.02
C GLY A 34 -8.13 16.17 -0.70
N THR A 35 -8.54 15.39 0.30
CA THR A 35 -7.94 15.40 1.64
C THR A 35 -7.30 14.04 1.94
N VAL A 36 -6.10 14.06 2.47
CA VAL A 36 -5.45 12.84 2.97
C VAL A 36 -6.15 12.41 4.25
N ILE A 37 -6.79 11.25 4.23
CA ILE A 37 -7.55 10.73 5.38
C ILE A 37 -6.80 9.65 6.15
N ALA A 38 -5.75 9.07 5.57
CA ALA A 38 -4.93 8.09 6.27
C ALA A 38 -3.57 7.98 5.60
N LYS A 39 -2.57 7.65 6.41
CA LYS A 39 -1.18 7.46 5.98
C LYS A 39 -0.68 6.13 6.50
N GLY A 40 0.18 5.47 5.73
CA GLY A 40 0.78 4.21 6.13
C GLY A 40 2.16 4.02 5.54
N TYR A 41 2.93 3.16 6.17
CA TYR A 41 4.23 2.73 5.65
C TYR A 41 4.46 1.30 6.09
N ASN A 42 5.27 0.57 5.32
CA ASN A 42 5.55 -0.81 5.66
C ASN A 42 6.42 -0.86 6.92
N LYS A 43 6.12 -1.83 7.79
CA LYS A 43 6.77 -1.96 9.09
C LYS A 43 7.27 -3.38 9.30
N ASN A 44 8.28 -3.52 10.12
CA ASN A 44 8.78 -4.81 10.57
C ASN A 44 7.90 -5.34 11.73
N LYS A 45 6.59 -5.32 11.52
CA LYS A 45 5.58 -5.69 12.51
C LYS A 45 4.49 -6.52 11.84
N THR A 46 4.13 -7.64 12.44
CA THR A 46 3.04 -8.48 11.93
C THR A 46 1.68 -7.84 12.21
N HIS A 47 0.70 -8.14 11.36
CA HIS A 47 -0.65 -7.62 11.52
C HIS A 47 -1.67 -8.67 11.08
N PRO A 48 -2.76 -8.89 11.85
CA PRO A 48 -3.76 -9.90 11.50
C PRO A 48 -4.40 -9.69 10.13
N LEU A 49 -4.62 -8.45 9.74
CA LEU A 49 -5.22 -8.13 8.45
C LEU A 49 -4.29 -8.54 7.30
N GLN A 50 -2.99 -8.29 7.43
CA GLN A 50 -2.00 -8.71 6.46
C GLN A 50 -1.95 -10.23 6.36
N TYR A 51 -1.96 -10.90 7.50
CA TYR A 51 -1.99 -12.36 7.55
C TYR A 51 -3.21 -12.91 6.80
N ARG A 52 -4.38 -12.35 7.07
CA ARG A 52 -5.65 -12.77 6.47
C ARG A 52 -5.60 -12.70 4.93
N TYR A 53 -5.05 -11.61 4.37
CA TYR A 53 -5.02 -11.42 2.93
C TYR A 53 -3.82 -12.06 2.23
N ASN A 54 -2.83 -12.53 2.98
CA ASN A 54 -1.65 -13.16 2.38
C ASN A 54 -1.98 -14.46 1.64
N CYS A 55 -3.16 -15.06 1.87
CA CYS A 55 -3.60 -16.20 1.09
C CYS A 55 -3.69 -15.90 -0.40
N HIS A 56 -3.83 -14.64 -0.78
CA HIS A 56 -3.85 -14.23 -2.19
C HIS A 56 -2.44 -14.11 -2.79
N ARG A 57 -1.40 -14.05 -1.94
CA ARG A 57 -0.01 -13.93 -2.39
C ARG A 57 0.70 -15.26 -2.49
N PHE A 58 0.37 -16.18 -1.59
CA PHE A 58 1.12 -17.41 -1.39
C PHE A 58 0.24 -18.63 -1.60
N ASP A 59 0.87 -19.72 -2.01
CA ASP A 59 0.20 -21.00 -2.12
C ASP A 59 -0.15 -21.50 -0.70
N THR A 60 -1.44 -21.65 -0.42
CA THR A 60 -1.93 -22.09 0.88
C THR A 60 -1.64 -23.58 1.13
N ASN A 61 -1.29 -24.34 0.10
CA ASN A 61 -0.91 -25.74 0.23
C ASN A 61 0.56 -25.92 0.62
N SER A 62 1.30 -24.82 0.67
CA SER A 62 2.70 -24.85 1.07
C SER A 62 2.82 -24.95 2.59
N ASN A 63 3.78 -25.74 3.06
CA ASN A 63 4.12 -25.79 4.48
C ASN A 63 5.10 -24.70 4.90
N HIS A 64 5.41 -23.77 4.01
CA HIS A 64 6.33 -22.68 4.30
C HIS A 64 5.68 -21.63 5.17
N TYR A 65 6.42 -21.09 6.12
CA TYR A 65 6.00 -19.95 6.92
C TYR A 65 6.20 -18.69 6.11
N TYR A 66 5.14 -17.90 5.98
CA TYR A 66 5.19 -16.61 5.30
C TYR A 66 5.00 -15.50 6.32
N PRO A 67 5.95 -14.56 6.40
CA PRO A 67 5.81 -13.45 7.32
C PRO A 67 4.62 -12.58 6.94
N SER A 68 3.86 -12.14 7.94
CA SER A 68 2.71 -11.26 7.77
C SER A 68 3.04 -9.83 8.21
N LYS A 69 4.24 -9.36 7.86
CA LYS A 69 4.66 -7.99 8.10
C LYS A 69 3.74 -7.05 7.33
N ILE A 70 3.30 -5.99 7.98
CA ILE A 70 2.29 -5.10 7.40
C ILE A 70 2.87 -4.28 6.25
N HIS A 71 2.16 -4.26 5.14
CA HIS A 71 2.46 -3.41 4.00
C HIS A 71 1.86 -2.02 4.21
N ALA A 72 2.40 -1.03 3.51
CA ALA A 72 1.92 0.35 3.61
C ALA A 72 0.42 0.46 3.29
N GLU A 73 0.00 -0.19 2.20
CA GLU A 73 -1.40 -0.17 1.76
C GLU A 73 -2.30 -0.83 2.80
N MET A 74 -1.85 -1.93 3.39
CA MET A 74 -2.63 -2.66 4.40
C MET A 74 -2.79 -1.82 5.67
N GLU A 75 -1.78 -1.04 6.05
CA GLU A 75 -1.90 -0.11 7.18
C GLU A 75 -2.97 0.95 6.88
N VAL A 76 -2.98 1.48 5.66
CA VAL A 76 -4.01 2.45 5.26
C VAL A 76 -5.39 1.81 5.34
N VAL A 77 -5.56 0.60 4.81
CA VAL A 77 -6.84 -0.13 4.88
C VAL A 77 -7.27 -0.30 6.33
N SER A 78 -6.36 -0.69 7.22
CA SER A 78 -6.67 -0.89 8.64
C SER A 78 -7.18 0.38 9.31
N LYS A 79 -6.73 1.54 8.84
CA LYS A 79 -7.13 2.83 9.41
C LYS A 79 -8.46 3.35 8.89
N ILE A 80 -8.85 3.00 7.65
CA ILE A 80 -10.05 3.58 7.03
C ILE A 80 -11.22 2.60 6.94
N ARG A 81 -11.02 1.31 7.15
CA ARG A 81 -12.02 0.26 6.91
C ARG A 81 -13.32 0.45 7.72
N ASN A 82 -13.23 1.12 8.85
CA ASN A 82 -14.40 1.34 9.72
C ASN A 82 -15.02 2.73 9.54
N LEU A 83 -14.53 3.53 8.60
CA LEU A 83 -15.11 4.83 8.30
C LEU A 83 -16.38 4.66 7.48
N ASP A 84 -17.36 5.55 7.73
CA ASP A 84 -18.62 5.55 6.99
C ASP A 84 -18.50 6.52 5.81
N ILE A 85 -17.81 6.10 4.77
CA ILE A 85 -17.58 6.89 3.56
C ILE A 85 -17.76 6.02 2.32
N ASP A 86 -17.93 6.66 1.17
CA ASP A 86 -17.98 5.97 -0.11
C ASP A 86 -16.55 5.67 -0.59
N PHE A 87 -16.12 4.45 -0.37
CA PHE A 87 -14.75 4.04 -0.73
C PHE A 87 -14.49 4.07 -2.23
N SER A 88 -15.52 4.07 -3.07
CA SER A 88 -15.32 4.20 -4.52
C SER A 88 -14.75 5.57 -4.91
N LYS A 89 -14.86 6.55 -4.00
CA LYS A 89 -14.33 7.90 -4.20
C LYS A 89 -12.99 8.12 -3.53
N VAL A 90 -12.41 7.08 -2.93
CA VAL A 90 -11.10 7.13 -2.31
C VAL A 90 -10.04 6.74 -3.35
N THR A 91 -8.95 7.49 -3.41
CA THR A 91 -7.78 7.14 -4.22
C THR A 91 -6.62 6.81 -3.29
N ILE A 92 -5.95 5.71 -3.56
CA ILE A 92 -4.77 5.30 -2.81
C ILE A 92 -3.53 5.68 -3.63
N TYR A 93 -2.57 6.34 -2.99
CA TYR A 93 -1.27 6.66 -3.60
C TYR A 93 -0.20 5.84 -2.89
N VAL A 94 0.62 5.14 -3.67
CA VAL A 94 1.69 4.28 -3.13
C VAL A 94 3.02 4.71 -3.74
N TYR A 95 4.01 4.92 -2.88
CA TYR A 95 5.33 5.40 -3.27
C TYR A 95 6.41 4.42 -2.82
N ARG A 96 7.33 4.12 -3.72
CA ARG A 96 8.52 3.31 -3.42
C ARG A 96 9.70 3.84 -4.20
N GLU A 97 10.86 3.89 -3.55
CA GLU A 97 12.11 4.17 -4.25
C GLU A 97 13.19 3.18 -3.82
N THR A 98 14.20 3.04 -4.65
CA THR A 98 15.35 2.19 -4.35
C THR A 98 16.25 2.88 -3.32
N LYS A 99 17.25 2.13 -2.82
CA LYS A 99 18.26 2.69 -1.90
C LYS A 99 19.02 3.86 -2.53
N GLU A 100 19.13 3.86 -3.85
CA GLU A 100 19.80 4.91 -4.62
C GLU A 100 18.92 6.15 -4.86
N GLY A 101 17.64 6.09 -4.44
CA GLY A 101 16.73 7.20 -4.57
C GLY A 101 15.98 7.27 -5.89
N THR A 102 16.06 6.23 -6.72
CA THR A 102 15.30 6.16 -7.97
C THR A 102 13.91 5.52 -7.72
N LEU A 103 12.93 5.93 -8.50
CA LEU A 103 11.58 5.37 -8.39
C LEU A 103 11.59 3.87 -8.67
N ALA A 104 10.77 3.14 -7.93
CA ALA A 104 10.62 1.69 -8.08
C ALA A 104 9.15 1.32 -8.15
N MET A 105 8.87 0.11 -8.63
CA MET A 105 7.52 -0.39 -8.80
C MET A 105 6.83 -0.56 -7.44
N ALA A 106 5.73 0.18 -7.25
CA ALA A 106 4.94 0.16 -6.03
C ALA A 106 3.52 -0.36 -6.24
N ARG A 107 3.26 -1.07 -7.33
CA ARG A 107 1.94 -1.67 -7.56
C ARG A 107 1.61 -2.57 -6.38
N PRO A 108 0.41 -2.42 -5.77
CA PRO A 108 0.03 -3.27 -4.65
C PRO A 108 0.13 -4.76 -5.00
N CYS A 109 0.63 -5.56 -4.06
CA CYS A 109 0.68 -7.00 -4.24
C CYS A 109 -0.74 -7.59 -4.28
N LYS A 110 -0.85 -8.87 -4.61
CA LYS A 110 -2.15 -9.53 -4.70
C LYS A 110 -2.95 -9.45 -3.39
N ALA A 111 -2.28 -9.55 -2.24
CA ALA A 111 -2.93 -9.43 -0.94
C ALA A 111 -3.51 -8.04 -0.72
N CYS A 112 -2.71 -6.99 -0.95
CA CYS A 112 -3.17 -5.62 -0.79
C CYS A 112 -4.25 -5.27 -1.82
N THR A 113 -4.11 -5.74 -3.05
CA THR A 113 -5.13 -5.54 -4.09
C THR A 113 -6.46 -6.15 -3.68
N ALA A 114 -6.45 -7.37 -3.13
CA ALA A 114 -7.68 -8.02 -2.66
C ALA A 114 -8.33 -7.21 -1.54
N ALA A 115 -7.54 -6.73 -0.58
CA ALA A 115 -8.04 -5.93 0.53
C ALA A 115 -8.65 -4.61 0.04
N LEU A 116 -7.98 -3.93 -0.89
CA LEU A 116 -8.48 -2.68 -1.46
C LEU A 116 -9.80 -2.88 -2.21
N LYS A 117 -9.88 -3.94 -3.01
CA LYS A 117 -11.11 -4.27 -3.74
C LYS A 117 -12.25 -4.63 -2.80
N ASP A 118 -11.98 -5.42 -1.76
CA ASP A 118 -13.00 -5.80 -0.77
C ASP A 118 -13.56 -4.57 -0.06
N LEU A 119 -12.72 -3.56 0.18
CA LEU A 119 -13.16 -2.32 0.81
C LEU A 119 -14.01 -1.46 -0.13
N GLY A 120 -13.86 -1.63 -1.43
CA GLY A 120 -14.59 -0.83 -2.42
C GLY A 120 -13.75 0.24 -3.10
N ILE A 121 -12.44 0.23 -2.89
CA ILE A 121 -11.53 1.16 -3.56
C ILE A 121 -11.52 0.87 -5.06
N LYS A 122 -11.59 1.92 -5.88
CA LYS A 122 -11.61 1.80 -7.34
C LYS A 122 -10.37 2.33 -8.03
N THR A 123 -9.63 3.24 -7.38
CA THR A 123 -8.50 3.91 -8.02
C THR A 123 -7.26 3.82 -7.14
N VAL A 124 -6.17 3.36 -7.73
CA VAL A 124 -4.86 3.30 -7.09
C VAL A 124 -3.83 3.95 -8.00
N CYS A 125 -3.02 4.84 -7.44
CA CYS A 125 -1.91 5.46 -8.13
C CYS A 125 -0.61 5.00 -7.47
N TYR A 126 0.37 4.63 -8.26
CA TYR A 126 1.62 4.10 -7.71
C TYR A 126 2.82 4.49 -8.57
N THR A 127 3.99 4.43 -7.97
CA THR A 127 5.24 4.68 -8.68
C THR A 127 5.64 3.46 -9.51
N THR A 128 6.32 3.72 -10.61
CA THR A 128 6.98 2.70 -11.42
C THR A 128 8.40 3.17 -11.70
N GLU A 129 9.21 2.32 -12.31
CA GLU A 129 10.55 2.72 -12.73
C GLU A 129 10.54 3.88 -13.71
N ASN A 130 9.44 4.07 -14.43
CA ASN A 130 9.29 5.10 -15.46
C ASN A 130 8.45 6.30 -15.02
N GLY A 131 8.07 6.38 -13.75
CA GLY A 131 7.27 7.48 -13.24
C GLY A 131 6.05 7.00 -12.47
N TYR A 132 4.89 7.60 -12.76
CA TYR A 132 3.66 7.34 -12.01
C TYR A 132 2.62 6.68 -12.90
N CYS A 133 1.84 5.78 -12.31
CA CYS A 133 0.80 5.03 -13.02
C CYS A 133 -0.51 5.09 -12.21
N GLU A 134 -1.64 5.15 -12.92
CA GLU A 134 -2.96 5.06 -12.31
C GLU A 134 -3.64 3.79 -12.80
N GLU A 135 -4.18 3.01 -11.87
CA GLU A 135 -4.90 1.79 -12.19
C GLU A 135 -6.31 1.89 -11.61
N LYS A 136 -7.30 1.49 -12.41
CA LYS A 136 -8.69 1.47 -11.96
C LYS A 136 -9.17 0.03 -11.84
N TYR A 137 -9.76 -0.28 -10.69
CA TYR A 137 -10.35 -1.59 -10.44
C TYR A 137 -11.78 -1.61 -10.96
N LYS A 138 -12.17 -2.74 -11.48
CA LYS A 138 -13.54 -2.96 -11.97
C LYS A 138 -14.50 -3.27 -10.83
#